data_d8a09e1a7e4f940ce978febfdacc046f
#
_entry.id   d8a09e1a7e4f940ce978febfdacc046f
#
_cell.length_a   1.000
_cell.length_b   1.000
_cell.length_c   1.000
_cell.angle_alpha   90.00
_cell.angle_beta   90.00
_cell.angle_gamma   90.00
#
_symmetry.space_group_name_H-M   'P 1'
#
loop_
_entity.id
_entity.type
_entity.pdbx_description
1 polymer ?
#
loop_
_entity_poly.entity_id
_entity_poly.type
_entity_poly.pdbx_seq_one_letter_code
_entity_poly.pdbx_strand_id
1 'polypeptide(L)'
;PHKPLDDLTADEIIEIVKEAGIVGMGGAGFPTCVKLKPAKPVDTILLNGCECEPYLTADHKVLLAYADEIIFGLKAILKTTGAEKGIIVIEDNKPDAIELMKEKVADIGNMEVFVARTKYPQGAEKTLIKRVLGRIVPSGGLPADVGVIVDNISTVKAIADAIQTGMPLIERVATVTGEKIKNPGNFIIKIGTSVKDLIDYCGGFTDDDVLVKMGGPMMGFPLNTLDVPMMKGSNGIIAIDTDETKEQPCIKCGRCVDVCPMELSPLYFVKYAKEENWQGMKDMNVMDCVECRCCQYICSSKI
;
A
#
# COMPACT_ATOMS: atom_id res chain seq x y z
N PRO A 1 9.24 -23.65 -13.39
CA PRO A 1 9.89 -22.40 -13.79
C PRO A 1 9.57 -22.09 -15.26
N HIS A 2 9.33 -20.83 -15.54
CA HIS A 2 9.12 -20.34 -16.91
C HIS A 2 10.47 -20.15 -17.63
N LYS A 3 10.41 -19.69 -18.88
CA LYS A 3 11.59 -19.28 -19.63
C LYS A 3 12.36 -18.15 -18.91
N PRO A 4 13.64 -17.95 -19.18
CA PRO A 4 14.35 -16.74 -18.73
C PRO A 4 13.59 -15.45 -19.11
N LEU A 5 13.69 -14.42 -18.29
CA LEU A 5 12.96 -13.16 -18.50
C LEU A 5 13.23 -12.56 -19.90
N ASP A 6 14.45 -12.70 -20.40
CA ASP A 6 14.84 -12.15 -21.71
C ASP A 6 14.12 -12.82 -22.88
N ASP A 7 13.72 -14.07 -22.71
CA ASP A 7 13.00 -14.88 -23.71
C ASP A 7 11.47 -14.73 -23.62
N LEU A 8 10.94 -14.07 -22.56
CA LEU A 8 9.51 -13.84 -22.40
C LEU A 8 9.08 -12.56 -23.13
N THR A 9 7.96 -12.65 -23.85
CA THR A 9 7.28 -11.47 -24.40
C THR A 9 6.47 -10.74 -23.31
N ALA A 10 6.08 -9.49 -23.57
CA ALA A 10 5.20 -8.74 -22.67
C ALA A 10 3.87 -9.45 -22.42
N ASP A 11 3.24 -10.01 -23.46
CA ASP A 11 1.96 -10.72 -23.30
C ASP A 11 2.12 -12.02 -22.51
N GLU A 12 3.24 -12.77 -22.66
CA GLU A 12 3.53 -13.96 -21.84
C GLU A 12 3.70 -13.57 -20.36
N ILE A 13 4.38 -12.47 -20.05
CA ILE A 13 4.54 -11.97 -18.67
C ILE A 13 3.17 -11.60 -18.07
N ILE A 14 2.33 -10.88 -18.82
CA ILE A 14 0.98 -10.51 -18.39
C ILE A 14 0.14 -11.76 -18.08
N GLU A 15 0.21 -12.79 -18.94
CA GLU A 15 -0.55 -14.02 -18.71
C GLU A 15 -0.04 -14.80 -17.50
N ILE A 16 1.28 -14.89 -17.28
CA ILE A 16 1.86 -15.46 -16.04
C ILE A 16 1.33 -14.75 -14.80
N VAL A 17 1.35 -13.40 -14.80
CA VAL A 17 0.86 -12.58 -13.67
C VAL A 17 -0.63 -12.80 -13.43
N LYS A 18 -1.41 -12.96 -14.49
CA LYS A 18 -2.85 -13.19 -14.43
C LYS A 18 -3.15 -14.61 -13.89
N GLU A 19 -2.50 -15.66 -14.42
CA GLU A 19 -2.65 -17.04 -13.96
C GLU A 19 -2.20 -17.21 -12.50
N ALA A 20 -1.13 -16.53 -12.10
CA ALA A 20 -0.67 -16.49 -10.71
C ALA A 20 -1.63 -15.74 -9.77
N GLY A 21 -2.66 -15.08 -10.31
CA GLY A 21 -3.67 -14.36 -9.54
C GLY A 21 -3.11 -13.17 -8.77
N ILE A 22 -2.07 -12.50 -9.29
CA ILE A 22 -1.41 -11.39 -8.62
C ILE A 22 -2.28 -10.14 -8.67
N VAL A 23 -2.46 -9.53 -7.49
CA VAL A 23 -3.19 -8.28 -7.28
C VAL A 23 -2.31 -7.28 -6.55
N GLY A 24 -2.69 -6.00 -6.56
CA GLY A 24 -2.03 -4.97 -5.78
C GLY A 24 -2.06 -5.28 -4.29
N MET A 25 -0.91 -5.55 -3.69
CA MET A 25 -0.78 -6.00 -2.29
C MET A 25 -0.66 -4.84 -1.30
N GLY A 26 -0.66 -3.61 -1.77
CA GLY A 26 -0.65 -2.39 -0.93
C GLY A 26 -2.02 -1.98 -0.38
N GLY A 27 -3.07 -2.81 -0.54
CA GLY A 27 -4.40 -2.59 0.03
C GLY A 27 -5.56 -2.71 -0.96
N ALA A 28 -5.51 -2.04 -2.11
CA ALA A 28 -6.66 -1.93 -3.03
C ALA A 28 -7.02 -3.23 -3.77
N GLY A 29 -6.10 -4.20 -3.86
CA GLY A 29 -6.37 -5.49 -4.50
C GLY A 29 -6.65 -5.44 -6.00
N PHE A 30 -6.26 -4.36 -6.70
CA PHE A 30 -6.49 -4.23 -8.13
C PHE A 30 -5.68 -5.27 -8.92
N PRO A 31 -6.27 -5.94 -9.95
CA PRO A 31 -5.56 -6.96 -10.73
C PRO A 31 -4.31 -6.42 -11.42
N THR A 32 -3.14 -6.97 -11.08
CA THR A 32 -1.85 -6.46 -11.57
C THR A 32 -1.71 -6.67 -13.09
N CYS A 33 -2.23 -7.75 -13.65
CA CYS A 33 -2.21 -7.99 -15.11
C CYS A 33 -2.90 -6.87 -15.91
N VAL A 34 -3.92 -6.21 -15.34
CA VAL A 34 -4.59 -5.05 -15.96
C VAL A 34 -3.70 -3.81 -15.88
N LYS A 35 -3.05 -3.60 -14.73
CA LYS A 35 -2.14 -2.49 -14.51
C LYS A 35 -0.92 -2.54 -15.46
N LEU A 36 -0.41 -3.76 -15.75
CA LEU A 36 0.71 -3.98 -16.67
C LEU A 36 0.37 -3.76 -18.15
N LYS A 37 -0.92 -3.56 -18.48
CA LYS A 37 -1.38 -3.23 -19.83
C LYS A 37 -2.09 -1.87 -19.83
N PRO A 38 -1.36 -0.77 -19.56
CA PRO A 38 -1.98 0.55 -19.46
C PRO A 38 -2.55 1.00 -20.82
N ALA A 39 -3.69 1.72 -20.78
CA ALA A 39 -4.33 2.24 -21.99
C ALA A 39 -3.55 3.41 -22.64
N LYS A 40 -2.62 4.03 -21.90
CA LYS A 40 -1.75 5.12 -22.33
C LYS A 40 -0.28 4.75 -22.14
N PRO A 41 0.64 5.28 -22.95
CA PRO A 41 2.07 5.08 -22.74
C PRO A 41 2.48 5.54 -21.33
N VAL A 42 3.35 4.76 -20.71
CA VAL A 42 3.97 5.09 -19.42
C VAL A 42 5.49 5.16 -19.61
N ASP A 43 6.10 6.13 -18.95
CA ASP A 43 7.55 6.36 -19.02
C ASP A 43 8.25 5.95 -17.71
N THR A 44 7.52 5.90 -16.59
CA THR A 44 8.11 5.69 -15.27
C THR A 44 7.30 4.69 -14.44
N ILE A 45 8.03 3.77 -13.81
CA ILE A 45 7.48 2.84 -12.79
C ILE A 45 7.95 3.30 -11.42
N LEU A 46 7.02 3.56 -10.50
CA LEU A 46 7.33 3.81 -9.09
C LEU A 46 7.05 2.56 -8.27
N LEU A 47 8.08 2.00 -7.62
CA LEU A 47 7.89 0.98 -6.61
C LEU A 47 7.69 1.63 -5.26
N ASN A 48 6.52 1.43 -4.70
CA ASN A 48 6.13 1.97 -3.41
C ASN A 48 6.63 1.08 -2.28
N GLY A 49 7.76 1.47 -1.68
CA GLY A 49 8.36 0.90 -0.47
C GLY A 49 8.24 1.83 0.74
N CYS A 50 7.34 2.82 0.70
CA CYS A 50 7.20 3.79 1.80
C CYS A 50 6.70 3.14 3.08
N GLU A 51 5.67 2.27 3.01
CA GLU A 51 5.06 1.63 4.18
C GLU A 51 4.78 2.63 5.32
N CYS A 52 3.97 3.66 4.99
CA CYS A 52 3.75 4.80 5.88
C CYS A 52 2.71 4.56 6.99
N GLU A 53 1.96 3.46 6.96
CA GLU A 53 1.05 3.06 8.05
C GLU A 53 1.87 2.77 9.32
N PRO A 54 1.58 3.44 10.45
CA PRO A 54 2.26 3.15 11.70
C PRO A 54 2.12 1.68 12.09
N TYR A 55 3.10 1.16 12.83
CA TYR A 55 3.20 -0.23 13.30
C TYR A 55 3.48 -1.29 12.21
N LEU A 56 3.17 -1.04 10.94
CA LEU A 56 3.43 -2.02 9.88
C LEU A 56 4.92 -1.97 9.45
N THR A 57 5.49 -3.16 9.25
CA THR A 57 6.91 -3.35 8.87
C THR A 57 7.10 -4.51 7.88
N ALA A 58 6.01 -4.99 7.26
CA ALA A 58 6.05 -6.12 6.32
C ALA A 58 6.85 -5.78 5.06
N ASP A 59 6.61 -4.62 4.44
CA ASP A 59 7.32 -4.20 3.23
C ASP A 59 8.79 -3.88 3.51
N HIS A 60 9.12 -3.32 4.68
CA HIS A 60 10.51 -3.16 5.11
C HIS A 60 11.24 -4.51 5.17
N LYS A 61 10.60 -5.55 5.74
CA LYS A 61 11.19 -6.90 5.77
C LYS A 61 11.30 -7.53 4.38
N VAL A 62 10.33 -7.28 3.50
CA VAL A 62 10.39 -7.73 2.10
C VAL A 62 11.54 -7.06 1.35
N LEU A 63 11.77 -5.75 1.53
CA LEU A 63 12.91 -5.04 0.95
C LEU A 63 14.25 -5.66 1.35
N LEU A 64 14.41 -6.02 2.64
CA LEU A 64 15.65 -6.59 3.16
C LEU A 64 15.85 -8.06 2.74
N ALA A 65 14.79 -8.86 2.73
CA ALA A 65 14.88 -10.30 2.51
C ALA A 65 14.86 -10.71 1.04
N TYR A 66 14.24 -9.89 0.17
CA TYR A 66 13.93 -10.24 -1.22
C TYR A 66 14.35 -9.14 -2.21
N ALA A 67 15.50 -8.48 -1.94
CA ALA A 67 16.00 -7.38 -2.77
C ALA A 67 16.22 -7.79 -4.23
N ASP A 68 16.76 -8.99 -4.49
CA ASP A 68 17.04 -9.49 -5.84
C ASP A 68 15.76 -9.80 -6.60
N GLU A 69 14.75 -10.37 -5.94
CA GLU A 69 13.43 -10.63 -6.51
C GLU A 69 12.70 -9.32 -6.86
N ILE A 70 12.83 -8.30 -6.02
CA ILE A 70 12.26 -6.97 -6.29
C ILE A 70 12.90 -6.36 -7.54
N ILE A 71 14.22 -6.40 -7.67
CA ILE A 71 14.91 -5.93 -8.86
C ILE A 71 14.49 -6.71 -10.10
N PHE A 72 14.40 -8.04 -9.98
CA PHE A 72 13.95 -8.90 -11.08
C PHE A 72 12.51 -8.56 -11.49
N GLY A 73 11.59 -8.43 -10.53
CA GLY A 73 10.20 -8.05 -10.78
C GLY A 73 10.07 -6.67 -11.43
N LEU A 74 10.89 -5.69 -11.01
CA LEU A 74 10.94 -4.36 -11.64
C LEU A 74 11.42 -4.46 -13.10
N LYS A 75 12.43 -5.28 -13.40
CA LYS A 75 12.87 -5.55 -14.78
C LYS A 75 11.72 -6.13 -15.63
N ALA A 76 10.96 -7.07 -15.06
CA ALA A 76 9.80 -7.65 -15.73
C ALA A 76 8.72 -6.60 -16.04
N ILE A 77 8.42 -5.70 -15.09
CA ILE A 77 7.45 -4.61 -15.28
C ILE A 77 7.92 -3.64 -16.36
N LEU A 78 9.19 -3.20 -16.32
CA LEU A 78 9.77 -2.30 -17.32
C LEU A 78 9.70 -2.93 -18.72
N LYS A 79 10.08 -4.20 -18.86
CA LYS A 79 9.97 -4.95 -20.12
C LYS A 79 8.54 -5.03 -20.63
N THR A 80 7.59 -5.29 -19.75
CA THR A 80 6.18 -5.47 -20.12
C THR A 80 5.52 -4.17 -20.54
N THR A 81 5.80 -3.07 -19.85
CA THR A 81 5.15 -1.77 -20.07
C THR A 81 5.87 -0.90 -21.08
N GLY A 82 7.15 -1.18 -21.37
CA GLY A 82 8.02 -0.35 -22.18
C GLY A 82 8.45 0.94 -21.49
N ALA A 83 8.25 1.06 -20.18
CA ALA A 83 8.67 2.21 -19.41
C ALA A 83 10.20 2.32 -19.38
N GLU A 84 10.70 3.56 -19.45
CA GLU A 84 12.12 3.83 -19.56
C GLU A 84 12.84 3.76 -18.21
N LYS A 85 12.13 4.06 -17.10
CA LYS A 85 12.72 4.23 -15.77
C LYS A 85 11.93 3.54 -14.68
N GLY A 86 12.66 2.91 -13.74
CA GLY A 86 12.14 2.37 -12.48
C GLY A 86 12.69 3.13 -11.28
N ILE A 87 11.83 3.58 -10.38
CA ILE A 87 12.22 4.30 -9.16
C ILE A 87 11.68 3.56 -7.94
N ILE A 88 12.57 3.12 -7.07
CA ILE A 88 12.22 2.46 -5.81
C ILE A 88 12.14 3.53 -4.74
N VAL A 89 10.95 3.78 -4.19
CA VAL A 89 10.73 4.84 -3.23
C VAL A 89 10.69 4.26 -1.82
N ILE A 90 11.61 4.71 -0.97
CA ILE A 90 11.76 4.23 0.43
C ILE A 90 11.80 5.44 1.35
N GLU A 91 11.14 5.38 2.50
CA GLU A 91 11.20 6.45 3.50
C GLU A 91 12.53 6.44 4.28
N ASP A 92 12.98 7.63 4.70
CA ASP A 92 14.26 7.88 5.37
C ASP A 92 14.39 7.22 6.76
N ASN A 93 13.31 6.67 7.29
CA ASN A 93 13.31 5.84 8.51
C ASN A 93 13.73 4.37 8.29
N LYS A 94 14.13 4.00 7.07
CA LYS A 94 14.56 2.64 6.69
C LYS A 94 15.96 2.67 6.06
N PRO A 95 17.01 3.13 6.82
CA PRO A 95 18.35 3.34 6.26
C PRO A 95 19.00 2.07 5.74
N ASP A 96 18.81 0.94 6.40
CA ASP A 96 19.26 -0.39 6.01
C ASP A 96 18.72 -0.82 4.64
N ALA A 97 17.43 -0.66 4.42
CA ALA A 97 16.79 -0.97 3.13
C ALA A 97 17.23 0.01 2.03
N ILE A 98 17.43 1.28 2.35
CA ILE A 98 17.94 2.29 1.41
C ILE A 98 19.35 1.94 0.95
N GLU A 99 20.26 1.58 1.87
CA GLU A 99 21.63 1.21 1.57
C GLU A 99 21.66 -0.03 0.67
N LEU A 100 20.96 -1.10 1.08
CA LEU A 100 20.88 -2.35 0.32
C LEU A 100 20.32 -2.11 -1.10
N MET A 101 19.21 -1.40 -1.23
CA MET A 101 18.60 -1.20 -2.55
C MET A 101 19.44 -0.29 -3.44
N LYS A 102 20.15 0.71 -2.90
CA LYS A 102 21.12 1.52 -3.66
C LYS A 102 22.27 0.69 -4.18
N GLU A 103 22.81 -0.23 -3.38
CA GLU A 103 23.84 -1.17 -3.82
C GLU A 103 23.32 -2.04 -4.98
N LYS A 104 22.11 -2.59 -4.84
CA LYS A 104 21.50 -3.48 -5.85
C LYS A 104 21.25 -2.80 -7.19
N VAL A 105 20.98 -1.50 -7.23
CA VAL A 105 20.70 -0.77 -8.48
C VAL A 105 21.93 -0.03 -9.03
N ALA A 106 23.06 -0.01 -8.34
CA ALA A 106 24.22 0.82 -8.67
C ALA A 106 24.70 0.67 -10.13
N ASP A 107 24.68 -0.55 -10.66
CA ASP A 107 25.11 -0.87 -12.02
C ASP A 107 23.94 -1.00 -13.03
N ILE A 108 22.71 -0.60 -12.62
CA ILE A 108 21.53 -0.69 -13.47
C ILE A 108 21.11 0.73 -13.91
N GLY A 109 21.47 1.10 -15.14
CA GLY A 109 21.37 2.48 -15.63
C GLY A 109 19.97 3.08 -15.67
N ASN A 110 18.90 2.27 -15.65
CA ASN A 110 17.51 2.73 -15.71
C ASN A 110 16.72 2.51 -14.40
N MET A 111 17.42 2.23 -13.30
CA MET A 111 16.81 2.10 -11.97
C MET A 111 17.50 3.00 -10.97
N GLU A 112 16.73 3.55 -10.04
CA GLU A 112 17.27 4.37 -8.95
C GLU A 112 16.44 4.21 -7.66
N VAL A 113 17.03 4.59 -6.53
CA VAL A 113 16.36 4.69 -5.23
C VAL A 113 16.09 6.14 -4.91
N PHE A 114 14.83 6.50 -4.71
CA PHE A 114 14.40 7.79 -4.19
C PHE A 114 14.14 7.70 -2.70
N VAL A 115 14.86 8.49 -1.91
CA VAL A 115 14.66 8.57 -0.46
C VAL A 115 13.59 9.63 -0.16
N ALA A 116 12.43 9.16 0.28
CA ALA A 116 11.34 10.03 0.67
C ALA A 116 11.43 10.37 2.17
N ARG A 117 11.05 11.59 2.54
CA ARG A 117 10.91 11.94 3.95
C ARG A 117 9.77 11.15 4.57
N THR A 118 9.98 10.54 5.73
CA THR A 118 8.94 9.85 6.50
C THR A 118 7.77 10.79 6.77
N LYS A 119 6.61 10.46 6.24
CA LYS A 119 5.37 11.22 6.38
C LYS A 119 4.15 10.40 6.00
N TYR A 120 3.10 10.45 6.81
CA TYR A 120 1.82 9.82 6.45
C TYR A 120 0.88 10.85 5.77
N PRO A 121 0.19 10.49 4.66
CA PRO A 121 0.23 9.24 3.88
C PRO A 121 1.18 9.32 2.67
N GLN A 122 2.48 9.13 2.88
CA GLN A 122 3.49 9.21 1.82
C GLN A 122 3.26 8.16 0.73
N GLY A 123 2.81 6.96 1.11
CA GLY A 123 2.58 5.83 0.20
C GLY A 123 1.28 5.88 -0.59
N ALA A 124 0.42 6.89 -0.41
CA ALA A 124 -0.76 7.04 -1.27
C ALA A 124 -0.33 7.37 -2.70
N GLU A 125 -0.84 6.63 -3.69
CA GLU A 125 -0.36 6.63 -5.08
C GLU A 125 -0.25 8.05 -5.69
N LYS A 126 -1.31 8.86 -5.59
CA LYS A 126 -1.33 10.23 -6.14
C LYS A 126 -0.34 11.16 -5.43
N THR A 127 -0.20 11.03 -4.10
CA THR A 127 0.76 11.83 -3.32
C THR A 127 2.20 11.41 -3.60
N LEU A 128 2.44 10.12 -3.80
CA LEU A 128 3.75 9.58 -4.15
C LEU A 128 4.22 10.11 -5.51
N ILE A 129 3.36 10.07 -6.53
CA ILE A 129 3.66 10.61 -7.87
C ILE A 129 4.01 12.10 -7.79
N LYS A 130 3.19 12.91 -7.09
CA LYS A 130 3.45 14.35 -6.89
C LYS A 130 4.80 14.57 -6.20
N ARG A 131 5.13 13.74 -5.20
CA ARG A 131 6.36 13.86 -4.41
C ARG A 131 7.62 13.54 -5.21
N VAL A 132 7.59 12.45 -5.98
CA VAL A 132 8.78 11.92 -6.67
C VAL A 132 9.00 12.61 -8.01
N LEU A 133 7.93 12.85 -8.76
CA LEU A 133 7.99 13.32 -10.15
C LEU A 133 7.46 14.76 -10.35
N GLY A 134 6.83 15.36 -9.33
CA GLY A 134 6.16 16.66 -9.48
C GLY A 134 4.89 16.61 -10.35
N ARG A 135 4.50 15.42 -10.86
CA ARG A 135 3.33 15.26 -11.70
C ARG A 135 2.06 15.19 -10.86
N ILE A 136 0.97 15.78 -11.34
CA ILE A 136 -0.32 15.81 -10.64
C ILE A 136 -1.31 14.98 -11.45
N VAL A 137 -1.79 13.89 -10.85
CA VAL A 137 -2.87 13.08 -11.43
C VAL A 137 -4.17 13.90 -11.37
N PRO A 138 -4.84 14.13 -12.52
CA PRO A 138 -6.04 14.95 -12.54
C PRO A 138 -7.19 14.31 -11.73
N SER A 139 -8.20 15.13 -11.38
CA SER A 139 -9.42 14.63 -10.74
C SER A 139 -10.08 13.57 -11.61
N GLY A 140 -10.49 12.46 -10.99
CA GLY A 140 -11.02 11.29 -11.69
C GLY A 140 -10.01 10.53 -12.57
N GLY A 141 -8.76 11.01 -12.69
CA GLY A 141 -7.71 10.37 -13.49
C GLY A 141 -6.97 9.26 -12.77
N LEU A 142 -6.20 8.51 -13.56
CA LEU A 142 -5.34 7.41 -13.13
C LEU A 142 -3.86 7.78 -13.28
N PRO A 143 -2.93 7.11 -12.58
CA PRO A 143 -1.48 7.32 -12.73
C PRO A 143 -0.98 7.27 -14.18
N ALA A 144 -1.53 6.38 -15.00
CA ALA A 144 -1.20 6.28 -16.42
C ALA A 144 -1.54 7.55 -17.23
N ASP A 145 -2.46 8.41 -16.75
CA ASP A 145 -2.76 9.70 -17.40
C ASP A 145 -1.60 10.69 -17.32
N VAL A 146 -0.68 10.44 -16.40
CA VAL A 146 0.55 11.22 -16.23
C VAL A 146 1.81 10.39 -16.51
N GLY A 147 1.67 9.28 -17.25
CA GLY A 147 2.79 8.45 -17.71
C GLY A 147 3.42 7.56 -16.64
N VAL A 148 2.70 7.21 -15.57
CA VAL A 148 3.24 6.50 -14.41
C VAL A 148 2.44 5.25 -14.07
N ILE A 149 3.14 4.20 -13.64
CA ILE A 149 2.55 3.09 -12.88
C ILE A 149 3.17 3.08 -11.49
N VAL A 150 2.35 2.85 -10.47
CA VAL A 150 2.80 2.67 -9.08
C VAL A 150 2.48 1.26 -8.63
N ASP A 151 3.46 0.50 -8.20
CA ASP A 151 3.28 -0.85 -7.65
C ASP A 151 3.91 -0.98 -6.26
N ASN A 152 3.28 -1.77 -5.40
CA ASN A 152 3.79 -2.07 -4.07
C ASN A 152 4.93 -3.10 -4.15
N ILE A 153 5.91 -2.99 -3.24
CA ILE A 153 7.09 -3.87 -3.15
C ILE A 153 6.71 -5.36 -3.12
N SER A 154 5.73 -5.73 -2.28
CA SER A 154 5.30 -7.13 -2.16
C SER A 154 4.62 -7.65 -3.45
N THR A 155 3.92 -6.79 -4.20
CA THR A 155 3.36 -7.12 -5.51
C THR A 155 4.48 -7.47 -6.51
N VAL A 156 5.54 -6.66 -6.52
CA VAL A 156 6.67 -6.84 -7.44
C VAL A 156 7.44 -8.12 -7.11
N LYS A 157 7.62 -8.42 -5.82
CA LYS A 157 8.18 -9.71 -5.36
C LYS A 157 7.34 -10.88 -5.84
N ALA A 158 6.01 -10.80 -5.75
CA ALA A 158 5.11 -11.86 -6.24
C ALA A 158 5.19 -12.06 -7.76
N ILE A 159 5.40 -10.99 -8.54
CA ILE A 159 5.67 -11.10 -9.99
C ILE A 159 6.95 -11.89 -10.24
N ALA A 160 8.01 -11.60 -9.49
CA ALA A 160 9.28 -12.33 -9.60
C ALA A 160 9.10 -13.82 -9.28
N ASP A 161 8.41 -14.15 -8.19
CA ASP A 161 8.12 -15.54 -7.81
C ASP A 161 7.37 -16.29 -8.91
N ALA A 162 6.33 -15.67 -9.47
CA ALA A 162 5.54 -16.30 -10.53
C ALA A 162 6.38 -16.60 -11.77
N ILE A 163 7.26 -15.68 -12.18
CA ILE A 163 8.12 -15.88 -13.37
C ILE A 163 9.24 -16.88 -13.09
N GLN A 164 9.95 -16.75 -11.96
CA GLN A 164 11.14 -17.56 -11.67
C GLN A 164 10.80 -18.98 -11.21
N THR A 165 9.73 -19.13 -10.44
CA THR A 165 9.41 -20.40 -9.79
C THR A 165 8.11 -21.03 -10.28
N GLY A 166 7.23 -20.26 -10.93
CA GLY A 166 5.87 -20.67 -11.27
C GLY A 166 4.90 -20.63 -10.07
N MET A 167 5.31 -20.03 -8.93
CA MET A 167 4.49 -19.98 -7.73
C MET A 167 3.38 -18.94 -7.87
N PRO A 168 2.10 -19.32 -7.76
CA PRO A 168 1.01 -18.35 -7.72
C PRO A 168 0.98 -17.59 -6.39
N LEU A 169 0.22 -16.49 -6.35
CA LEU A 169 0.07 -15.68 -5.13
C LEU A 169 -0.81 -16.40 -4.10
N ILE A 170 -0.19 -17.26 -3.30
CA ILE A 170 -0.82 -18.04 -2.24
C ILE A 170 -0.29 -17.68 -0.84
N GLU A 171 0.72 -16.85 -0.76
CA GLU A 171 1.31 -16.40 0.50
C GLU A 171 1.78 -14.95 0.40
N ARG A 172 1.96 -14.31 1.53
CA ARG A 172 2.52 -12.97 1.64
C ARG A 172 3.22 -12.76 2.98
N VAL A 173 4.10 -11.77 3.05
CA VAL A 173 4.55 -11.23 4.34
C VAL A 173 3.48 -10.30 4.90
N ALA A 174 3.17 -10.45 6.19
CA ALA A 174 2.29 -9.55 6.90
C ALA A 174 2.79 -9.33 8.33
N THR A 175 2.43 -8.17 8.90
CA THR A 175 2.77 -7.79 10.27
C THR A 175 1.63 -8.15 11.22
N VAL A 176 1.93 -8.80 12.35
CA VAL A 176 1.01 -8.94 13.47
C VAL A 176 1.59 -8.12 14.61
N THR A 177 0.88 -7.11 15.11
CA THR A 177 1.45 -6.09 16.00
C THR A 177 0.40 -5.39 16.87
N GLY A 178 0.83 -4.39 17.62
CA GLY A 178 0.03 -3.58 18.54
C GLY A 178 0.35 -3.87 19.99
N GLU A 179 -0.03 -2.94 20.87
CA GLU A 179 0.26 -3.01 22.31
C GLU A 179 -0.40 -4.22 22.98
N LYS A 180 -1.44 -4.76 22.33
CA LYS A 180 -2.22 -5.89 22.87
C LYS A 180 -1.77 -7.26 22.34
N ILE A 181 -0.72 -7.34 21.52
CA ILE A 181 -0.15 -8.61 21.05
C ILE A 181 1.06 -8.99 21.91
N LYS A 182 1.08 -10.21 22.45
CA LYS A 182 2.19 -10.68 23.32
C LYS A 182 3.52 -10.78 22.59
N ASN A 183 3.54 -11.37 21.40
CA ASN A 183 4.76 -11.59 20.63
C ASN A 183 4.58 -11.06 19.19
N PRO A 184 4.68 -9.72 18.98
CA PRO A 184 4.52 -9.13 17.66
C PRO A 184 5.64 -9.54 16.70
N GLY A 185 5.34 -9.57 15.39
CA GLY A 185 6.35 -9.92 14.38
C GLY A 185 5.86 -9.80 12.95
N ASN A 186 6.76 -10.11 12.02
CA ASN A 186 6.45 -10.26 10.61
C ASN A 186 6.51 -11.73 10.23
N PHE A 187 5.51 -12.21 9.51
CA PHE A 187 5.35 -13.63 9.19
C PHE A 187 5.05 -13.82 7.71
N ILE A 188 5.59 -14.90 7.12
CA ILE A 188 5.10 -15.41 5.83
C ILE A 188 3.83 -16.20 6.15
N ILE A 189 2.70 -15.71 5.67
CA ILE A 189 1.39 -16.31 5.92
C ILE A 189 0.76 -16.81 4.63
N LYS A 190 0.09 -17.96 4.71
CA LYS A 190 -0.75 -18.44 3.61
C LYS A 190 -2.03 -17.60 3.53
N ILE A 191 -2.42 -17.23 2.32
CA ILE A 191 -3.70 -16.57 2.09
C ILE A 191 -4.82 -17.53 2.50
N GLY A 192 -5.79 -17.03 3.28
CA GLY A 192 -6.82 -17.86 3.90
C GLY A 192 -6.53 -18.27 5.35
N THR A 193 -5.32 -18.04 5.87
CA THR A 193 -5.03 -18.25 7.31
C THR A 193 -5.96 -17.38 8.17
N SER A 194 -6.58 -17.97 9.18
CA SER A 194 -7.46 -17.25 10.10
C SER A 194 -6.68 -16.19 10.90
N VAL A 195 -7.28 -15.01 11.10
CA VAL A 195 -6.73 -13.98 11.99
C VAL A 195 -6.57 -14.52 13.40
N LYS A 196 -7.53 -15.36 13.86
CA LYS A 196 -7.44 -16.01 15.16
C LYS A 196 -6.18 -16.86 15.29
N ASP A 197 -5.90 -17.71 14.31
CA ASP A 197 -4.73 -18.60 14.35
C ASP A 197 -3.41 -17.79 14.38
N LEU A 198 -3.35 -16.66 13.68
CA LEU A 198 -2.17 -15.77 13.70
C LEU A 198 -1.99 -15.13 15.07
N ILE A 199 -3.07 -14.64 15.69
CA ILE A 199 -3.01 -14.06 17.03
C ILE A 199 -2.63 -15.13 18.06
N ASP A 200 -3.20 -16.33 17.98
CA ASP A 200 -2.85 -17.46 18.86
C ASP A 200 -1.38 -17.86 18.69
N TYR A 201 -0.86 -17.88 17.45
CA TYR A 201 0.56 -18.11 17.17
C TYR A 201 1.47 -17.04 17.81
N CYS A 202 1.01 -15.80 17.88
CA CYS A 202 1.68 -14.69 18.56
C CYS A 202 1.50 -14.74 20.10
N GLY A 203 0.95 -15.82 20.66
CA GLY A 203 0.75 -16.00 22.11
C GLY A 203 -0.52 -15.38 22.65
N GLY A 204 -1.40 -14.87 21.79
CA GLY A 204 -2.66 -14.22 22.16
C GLY A 204 -2.51 -12.76 22.59
N PHE A 205 -3.56 -12.25 23.21
CA PHE A 205 -3.64 -10.89 23.72
C PHE A 205 -3.02 -10.73 25.11
N THR A 206 -2.60 -9.52 25.44
CA THR A 206 -2.09 -9.17 26.79
C THR A 206 -3.21 -8.99 27.81
N ASP A 207 -4.42 -8.58 27.37
CA ASP A 207 -5.63 -8.42 28.17
C ASP A 207 -6.90 -8.59 27.30
N ASP A 208 -8.10 -8.36 27.87
CA ASP A 208 -9.38 -8.63 27.24
C ASP A 208 -9.99 -7.41 26.51
N ASP A 209 -9.52 -6.19 26.81
CA ASP A 209 -9.99 -4.95 26.15
C ASP A 209 -9.16 -4.66 24.90
N VAL A 210 -9.59 -5.21 23.77
CA VAL A 210 -8.82 -5.21 22.54
C VAL A 210 -9.66 -4.84 21.32
N LEU A 211 -9.22 -3.82 20.60
CA LEU A 211 -9.68 -3.51 19.26
C LEU A 211 -8.72 -4.11 18.23
N VAL A 212 -9.19 -5.11 17.49
CA VAL A 212 -8.42 -5.70 16.38
C VAL A 212 -8.82 -5.06 15.06
N LYS A 213 -7.81 -4.62 14.27
CA LYS A 213 -8.02 -4.13 12.90
C LYS A 213 -7.21 -4.96 11.91
N MET A 214 -7.78 -5.21 10.75
CA MET A 214 -7.03 -5.70 9.58
C MET A 214 -6.44 -4.50 8.83
N GLY A 215 -5.13 -4.46 8.68
CA GLY A 215 -4.35 -3.33 8.18
C GLY A 215 -3.69 -2.54 9.32
N GLY A 216 -3.31 -1.30 9.04
CA GLY A 216 -2.73 -0.38 10.02
C GLY A 216 -3.76 0.40 10.84
N PRO A 217 -3.31 1.23 11.78
CA PRO A 217 -4.22 1.99 12.64
C PRO A 217 -5.02 3.06 11.91
N MET A 218 -4.46 3.59 10.78
CA MET A 218 -5.07 4.69 10.05
C MET A 218 -6.09 4.20 9.02
N MET A 219 -5.72 3.35 8.08
CA MET A 219 -6.58 2.88 6.99
C MET A 219 -7.21 1.51 7.26
N GLY A 220 -6.71 0.74 8.22
CA GLY A 220 -7.26 -0.55 8.59
C GLY A 220 -8.72 -0.46 9.06
N PHE A 221 -9.46 -1.56 8.94
CA PHE A 221 -10.84 -1.65 9.37
C PHE A 221 -10.98 -2.57 10.60
N PRO A 222 -11.85 -2.24 11.56
CA PRO A 222 -12.05 -3.04 12.74
C PRO A 222 -12.71 -4.38 12.39
N LEU A 223 -12.33 -5.43 13.12
CA LEU A 223 -12.89 -6.76 13.00
C LEU A 223 -13.90 -7.01 14.12
N ASN A 224 -15.11 -7.44 13.76
CA ASN A 224 -16.14 -7.84 14.70
C ASN A 224 -15.97 -9.30 15.16
N THR A 225 -15.15 -10.07 14.47
CA THR A 225 -14.79 -11.45 14.78
C THR A 225 -13.36 -11.73 14.28
N LEU A 226 -12.67 -12.64 14.96
CA LEU A 226 -11.36 -13.10 14.53
C LEU A 226 -11.42 -14.29 13.55
N ASP A 227 -12.61 -14.85 13.35
CA ASP A 227 -12.85 -15.94 12.41
C ASP A 227 -13.02 -15.39 10.97
N VAL A 228 -11.99 -14.68 10.52
CA VAL A 228 -11.89 -14.10 9.17
C VAL A 228 -10.53 -14.45 8.58
N PRO A 229 -10.45 -14.71 7.26
CA PRO A 229 -9.19 -15.08 6.63
C PRO A 229 -8.32 -13.85 6.31
N MET A 230 -7.01 -14.04 6.32
CA MET A 230 -6.07 -13.13 5.69
C MET A 230 -6.23 -13.18 4.17
N MET A 231 -6.37 -12.01 3.57
CA MET A 231 -6.58 -11.83 2.12
C MET A 231 -5.28 -11.39 1.43
N LYS A 232 -5.26 -11.42 0.11
CA LYS A 232 -4.13 -10.92 -0.71
C LYS A 232 -3.74 -9.47 -0.39
N GLY A 233 -4.72 -8.62 -0.08
CA GLY A 233 -4.50 -7.22 0.30
C GLY A 233 -4.17 -6.97 1.78
N SER A 234 -4.28 -7.98 2.65
CA SER A 234 -4.11 -7.83 4.11
C SER A 234 -2.63 -7.75 4.50
N ASN A 235 -2.06 -6.56 4.63
CA ASN A 235 -0.64 -6.33 4.95
C ASN A 235 -0.31 -6.43 6.45
N GLY A 236 -1.32 -6.47 7.33
CA GLY A 236 -1.11 -6.66 8.75
C GLY A 236 -2.38 -6.81 9.56
N ILE A 237 -2.17 -7.17 10.81
CA ILE A 237 -3.17 -7.19 11.89
C ILE A 237 -2.60 -6.35 13.03
N ILE A 238 -3.40 -5.40 13.52
CA ILE A 238 -3.04 -4.61 14.69
C ILE A 238 -4.09 -4.81 15.79
N ALA A 239 -3.61 -5.05 17.01
CA ALA A 239 -4.42 -5.14 18.21
C ALA A 239 -4.02 -4.02 19.17
N ILE A 240 -4.94 -3.10 19.45
CA ILE A 240 -4.74 -1.86 20.22
C ILE A 240 -5.85 -1.69 21.26
N ASP A 241 -5.70 -0.69 22.14
CA ASP A 241 -6.77 -0.29 23.06
C ASP A 241 -8.03 0.13 22.33
N THR A 242 -9.18 -0.12 22.92
CA THR A 242 -10.44 0.45 22.44
C THR A 242 -10.47 1.95 22.71
N ASP A 243 -10.90 2.75 21.71
CA ASP A 243 -11.12 4.20 21.90
C ASP A 243 -12.62 4.46 22.09
N GLU A 244 -13.03 4.65 23.33
CA GLU A 244 -14.43 4.96 23.70
C GLU A 244 -14.78 6.46 23.53
N THR A 245 -13.90 7.26 22.93
CA THR A 245 -14.12 8.70 22.78
C THR A 245 -15.33 8.98 21.88
N LYS A 246 -16.34 9.65 22.44
CA LYS A 246 -17.58 9.97 21.72
C LYS A 246 -17.40 11.15 20.79
N GLU A 247 -18.03 11.08 19.61
CA GLU A 247 -18.16 12.19 18.67
C GLU A 247 -18.81 13.41 19.36
N GLN A 248 -18.25 14.60 19.12
CA GLN A 248 -18.74 15.88 19.59
C GLN A 248 -19.12 16.77 18.40
N PRO A 249 -19.96 17.79 18.59
CA PRO A 249 -20.28 18.75 17.51
C PRO A 249 -19.01 19.39 16.92
N CYS A 250 -19.00 19.59 15.61
CA CYS A 250 -17.91 20.24 14.91
C CYS A 250 -17.75 21.70 15.40
N ILE A 251 -16.55 22.04 15.88
CA ILE A 251 -16.19 23.41 16.33
C ILE A 251 -15.67 24.30 15.21
N LYS A 252 -15.67 23.82 13.95
CA LYS A 252 -15.23 24.54 12.74
C LYS A 252 -13.79 25.07 12.80
N CYS A 253 -12.88 24.34 13.46
CA CYS A 253 -11.49 24.78 13.68
C CYS A 253 -10.60 24.73 12.41
N GLY A 254 -11.01 24.07 11.32
CA GLY A 254 -10.27 23.99 10.06
C GLY A 254 -9.15 22.96 10.00
N ARG A 255 -8.72 22.35 11.11
CA ARG A 255 -7.56 21.42 11.16
C ARG A 255 -7.66 20.26 10.14
N CYS A 256 -8.87 19.77 9.88
CA CYS A 256 -9.09 18.70 8.89
C CYS A 256 -8.78 19.16 7.45
N VAL A 257 -8.92 20.47 7.16
CA VAL A 257 -8.55 21.05 5.86
C VAL A 257 -7.03 21.17 5.77
N ASP A 258 -6.38 21.68 6.83
CA ASP A 258 -4.95 21.93 6.87
C ASP A 258 -4.13 20.62 6.70
N VAL A 259 -4.62 19.48 7.20
CA VAL A 259 -3.90 18.20 7.12
C VAL A 259 -4.24 17.38 5.90
N CYS A 260 -5.21 17.83 5.07
CA CYS A 260 -5.63 17.02 3.92
C CYS A 260 -4.54 16.96 2.84
N PRO A 261 -3.97 15.78 2.51
CA PRO A 261 -2.91 15.67 1.52
C PRO A 261 -3.40 15.94 0.09
N MET A 262 -4.74 15.90 -0.11
CA MET A 262 -5.40 16.15 -1.39
C MET A 262 -5.99 17.57 -1.47
N GLU A 263 -5.70 18.43 -0.47
CA GLU A 263 -6.16 19.83 -0.43
C GLU A 263 -7.70 19.96 -0.48
N LEU A 264 -8.42 18.95 0.05
CA LEU A 264 -9.87 18.90 0.13
C LEU A 264 -10.39 19.59 1.40
N SER A 265 -11.71 19.77 1.48
CA SER A 265 -12.37 20.38 2.62
C SER A 265 -13.28 19.41 3.40
N PRO A 266 -12.72 18.48 4.21
CA PRO A 266 -13.47 17.41 4.87
C PRO A 266 -14.62 17.91 5.76
N LEU A 267 -14.51 19.11 6.33
CA LEU A 267 -15.56 19.70 7.16
C LEU A 267 -16.89 19.86 6.37
N TYR A 268 -16.81 20.17 5.07
CA TYR A 268 -18.00 20.28 4.21
C TYR A 268 -18.53 18.90 3.82
N PHE A 269 -17.68 17.88 3.71
CA PHE A 269 -18.15 16.50 3.48
C PHE A 269 -19.05 16.03 4.61
N VAL A 270 -18.63 16.25 5.87
CA VAL A 270 -19.44 15.91 7.04
C VAL A 270 -20.77 16.69 7.03
N LYS A 271 -20.73 17.99 6.73
CA LYS A 271 -21.94 18.82 6.64
C LYS A 271 -22.90 18.27 5.59
N TYR A 272 -22.41 18.10 4.36
CA TYR A 272 -23.27 17.67 3.23
C TYR A 272 -23.74 16.22 3.41
N ALA A 273 -22.95 15.33 4.00
CA ALA A 273 -23.38 13.98 4.33
C ALA A 273 -24.55 13.98 5.33
N LYS A 274 -24.49 14.81 6.39
CA LYS A 274 -25.60 14.97 7.36
C LYS A 274 -26.85 15.58 6.75
N GLU A 275 -26.70 16.38 5.70
CA GLU A 275 -27.81 17.01 4.94
C GLU A 275 -28.27 16.14 3.75
N GLU A 276 -27.66 14.94 3.55
CA GLU A 276 -27.89 14.07 2.37
C GLU A 276 -27.69 14.79 1.03
N ASN A 277 -26.86 15.84 1.02
CA ASN A 277 -26.54 16.63 -0.15
C ASN A 277 -25.35 16.03 -0.92
N TRP A 278 -25.62 14.95 -1.65
CA TRP A 278 -24.60 14.22 -2.43
C TRP A 278 -24.02 15.05 -3.57
N GLN A 279 -24.82 15.97 -4.15
CA GLN A 279 -24.31 16.85 -5.20
C GLN A 279 -23.31 17.85 -4.62
N GLY A 280 -23.57 18.44 -3.45
CA GLY A 280 -22.62 19.31 -2.76
C GLY A 280 -21.31 18.62 -2.43
N MET A 281 -21.33 17.33 -2.08
CA MET A 281 -20.10 16.53 -1.89
C MET A 281 -19.31 16.37 -3.20
N LYS A 282 -19.99 16.10 -4.33
CA LYS A 282 -19.35 16.00 -5.66
C LYS A 282 -18.73 17.33 -6.07
N ASP A 283 -19.44 18.44 -5.88
CA ASP A 283 -18.96 19.79 -6.23
C ASP A 283 -17.73 20.19 -5.42
N MET A 284 -17.51 19.56 -4.25
CA MET A 284 -16.31 19.70 -3.42
C MET A 284 -15.26 18.64 -3.69
N ASN A 285 -15.33 17.92 -4.81
CA ASN A 285 -14.39 16.89 -5.26
C ASN A 285 -14.16 15.76 -4.24
N VAL A 286 -15.20 15.29 -3.54
CA VAL A 286 -15.09 14.21 -2.55
C VAL A 286 -14.47 12.94 -3.15
N MET A 287 -14.67 12.68 -4.46
CA MET A 287 -14.12 11.50 -5.15
C MET A 287 -12.60 11.52 -5.31
N ASP A 288 -11.93 12.64 -5.05
CA ASP A 288 -10.46 12.73 -5.01
C ASP A 288 -9.88 12.36 -3.64
N CYS A 289 -10.75 12.05 -2.66
CA CYS A 289 -10.32 11.60 -1.34
C CYS A 289 -9.60 10.25 -1.44
N VAL A 290 -8.39 10.19 -0.87
CA VAL A 290 -7.59 8.94 -0.77
C VAL A 290 -7.86 8.17 0.52
N GLU A 291 -8.88 8.51 1.27
CA GLU A 291 -9.39 7.85 2.49
C GLU A 291 -8.32 7.63 3.58
N CYS A 292 -7.29 8.47 3.62
CA CYS A 292 -6.15 8.34 4.54
C CYS A 292 -6.50 8.59 6.01
N ARG A 293 -7.69 9.11 6.32
CA ARG A 293 -8.16 9.44 7.68
C ARG A 293 -7.33 10.45 8.47
N CYS A 294 -6.42 11.21 7.84
CA CYS A 294 -5.71 12.30 8.52
C CYS A 294 -6.68 13.30 9.14
N CYS A 295 -7.78 13.64 8.45
CA CYS A 295 -8.81 14.54 8.95
C CYS A 295 -9.54 14.01 10.18
N GLN A 296 -9.80 12.69 10.26
CA GLN A 296 -10.37 12.02 11.42
C GLN A 296 -9.38 12.03 12.60
N TYR A 297 -8.12 11.66 12.33
CA TYR A 297 -7.08 11.60 13.36
C TYR A 297 -6.86 12.94 14.08
N ILE A 298 -6.79 14.04 13.31
CA ILE A 298 -6.54 15.38 13.87
C ILE A 298 -7.77 16.02 14.52
N CYS A 299 -8.96 15.45 14.32
CA CYS A 299 -10.21 16.03 14.76
C CYS A 299 -10.34 16.03 16.27
N SER A 300 -10.39 17.21 16.91
CA SER A 300 -10.64 17.33 18.34
C SER A 300 -12.08 16.97 18.74
N SER A 301 -13.03 17.02 17.79
CA SER A 301 -14.43 16.59 18.00
C SER A 301 -14.64 15.12 17.68
N LYS A 302 -13.60 14.37 17.27
CA LYS A 302 -13.66 12.92 16.99
C LYS A 302 -14.72 12.52 15.95
N ILE A 303 -14.88 13.36 14.91
CA ILE A 303 -15.77 13.12 13.77
C ILE A 303 -15.06 12.30 12.71
#